data_b558421cf0eeecbfcb04814ea53edaeb
#
_entry.id   b558421cf0eeecbfcb04814ea53edaeb
#
_cell.length_a   1.000
_cell.length_b   1.000
_cell.length_c   1.000
_cell.angle_alpha   90.00
_cell.angle_beta   90.00
_cell.angle_gamma   90.00
#
_symmetry.space_group_name_H-M   'P 1'
#
loop_
_entity.id
_entity.type
_entity.pdbx_description
1 polymer ?
#
loop_
_entity_poly.entity_id
_entity_poly.type
_entity_poly.pdbx_seq_one_letter_code
_entity_poly.pdbx_strand_id
1 'polypeptide(L)'
;KLQEIVPGLPTVKNTIIVDYLGNAEATAASIETAQPLAMVLGRYEPAPLEFERLAFSQPLYILFSSGTTGIPKCIVHSAGGTLLQHLKEQRYHANINAGDRVFYFTTCGWMMWNWLVSALASGATLLLFDGSPFAPNANVLFDYAEQEGMTYFGTSAKYIDAVRKEGLRPMETHDLSKVRVISSTGSPLSPECFTYVYDAIKKDVHLASISGGTDIVSCFVLGVPILPVYSGEIQGAGLGMAVEVRNDEGAPVVGEKGEFVCAKPFPSMPVGFWNDPDGAKYKAAYFERFDNIWCHGDFAEWTEHGGMIIHGRSDATLNPGGVRIGTAEIYNQVEQMPEVLEALCIGQDWDNDVRVVLFVRLAEGVTLDDDLIGRIRQKIRVGASPRHMPAKVIAVADIPRTKSGKIFFGAALENAAYNPALPPLQAAIASAYAAGHHPEQITDVVLCQEKGGLINYEPQLRDLALSLSENVAFRTIYL
;
A
#
# COMPACT_ATOMS: atom_id res chain seq x y z
N LYS A 1 -6.04 -25.26 -0.14
CA LYS A 1 -6.53 -24.02 0.52
C LYS A 1 -8.05 -24.04 0.73
N LEU A 2 -8.90 -24.18 -0.32
CA LEU A 2 -10.36 -24.19 -0.14
C LEU A 2 -10.82 -25.34 0.78
N GLN A 3 -10.25 -26.52 0.66
CA GLN A 3 -10.51 -27.67 1.54
C GLN A 3 -10.19 -27.40 3.02
N GLU A 4 -9.26 -26.49 3.30
CA GLU A 4 -8.87 -26.10 4.66
C GLU A 4 -9.75 -24.95 5.18
N ILE A 5 -10.12 -24.02 4.29
CA ILE A 5 -10.87 -22.79 4.65
C ILE A 5 -12.35 -23.09 4.86
N VAL A 6 -12.98 -23.79 3.93
CA VAL A 6 -14.44 -24.01 3.94
C VAL A 6 -14.94 -24.69 5.22
N PRO A 7 -14.27 -25.71 5.79
CA PRO A 7 -14.68 -26.30 7.08
C PRO A 7 -14.63 -25.31 8.25
N GLY A 8 -13.78 -24.29 8.18
CA GLY A 8 -13.70 -23.22 9.18
C GLY A 8 -14.81 -22.17 9.07
N LEU A 9 -15.69 -22.27 8.06
CA LEU A 9 -16.77 -21.32 7.78
C LEU A 9 -18.16 -22.02 7.94
N PRO A 10 -18.61 -22.32 9.15
CA PRO A 10 -19.81 -23.16 9.39
C PRO A 10 -21.11 -22.53 8.87
N THR A 11 -21.14 -21.25 8.59
CA THR A 11 -22.30 -20.56 8.02
C THR A 11 -22.36 -20.60 6.48
N VAL A 12 -21.26 -21.00 5.82
CA VAL A 12 -21.21 -21.14 4.35
C VAL A 12 -21.89 -22.45 3.97
N LYS A 13 -23.00 -22.37 3.24
CA LYS A 13 -23.79 -23.51 2.78
C LYS A 13 -23.49 -23.91 1.35
N ASN A 14 -23.00 -23.01 0.55
CA ASN A 14 -22.68 -23.23 -0.86
C ASN A 14 -21.33 -22.59 -1.20
N THR A 15 -20.47 -23.35 -1.86
CA THR A 15 -19.21 -22.89 -2.42
C THR A 15 -19.29 -23.02 -3.94
N ILE A 16 -19.12 -21.92 -4.67
CA ILE A 16 -19.20 -21.94 -6.14
C ILE A 16 -17.78 -21.89 -6.69
N ILE A 17 -17.42 -22.86 -7.52
CA ILE A 17 -16.11 -22.96 -8.15
C ILE A 17 -16.21 -22.42 -9.58
N VAL A 18 -15.51 -21.33 -9.84
CA VAL A 18 -15.32 -20.76 -11.19
C VAL A 18 -14.23 -21.56 -11.89
N ASP A 19 -14.50 -22.03 -13.10
CA ASP A 19 -13.54 -22.84 -13.87
C ASP A 19 -12.49 -21.97 -14.56
N TYR A 20 -11.48 -21.57 -13.80
CA TYR A 20 -10.37 -20.78 -14.31
C TYR A 20 -9.22 -21.65 -14.88
N LEU A 21 -9.02 -22.85 -14.30
CA LEU A 21 -7.91 -23.75 -14.64
C LEU A 21 -8.35 -25.02 -15.39
N GLY A 22 -9.59 -25.12 -15.81
CA GLY A 22 -10.13 -26.33 -16.47
C GLY A 22 -10.33 -27.50 -15.50
N ASN A 23 -10.45 -27.25 -14.20
CA ASN A 23 -10.55 -28.30 -13.16
C ASN A 23 -11.67 -28.05 -12.13
N ALA A 24 -12.68 -27.24 -12.45
CA ALA A 24 -13.73 -26.87 -11.52
C ALA A 24 -14.51 -28.07 -10.97
N GLU A 25 -14.81 -29.07 -11.81
CA GLU A 25 -15.53 -30.28 -11.41
C GLU A 25 -14.73 -31.09 -10.38
N ALA A 26 -13.44 -31.34 -10.64
CA ALA A 26 -12.57 -32.07 -9.73
C ALA A 26 -12.38 -31.31 -8.41
N THR A 27 -12.23 -29.99 -8.48
CA THR A 27 -12.13 -29.14 -7.28
C THR A 27 -13.43 -29.18 -6.47
N ALA A 28 -14.59 -29.03 -7.12
CA ALA A 28 -15.88 -29.08 -6.46
C ALA A 28 -16.14 -30.44 -5.81
N ALA A 29 -15.83 -31.55 -6.47
CA ALA A 29 -15.97 -32.89 -5.94
C ALA A 29 -15.16 -33.13 -4.64
N SER A 30 -14.13 -32.34 -4.39
CA SER A 30 -13.28 -32.44 -3.21
C SER A 30 -13.78 -31.63 -1.99
N ILE A 31 -14.89 -30.88 -2.12
CA ILE A 31 -15.46 -30.00 -1.09
C ILE A 31 -16.96 -30.26 -1.01
N GLU A 32 -17.44 -30.71 0.15
CA GLU A 32 -18.83 -31.13 0.33
C GLU A 32 -19.89 -30.10 -0.11
N THR A 33 -19.63 -28.82 0.14
CA THR A 33 -20.57 -27.72 -0.19
C THR A 33 -20.34 -27.12 -1.58
N ALA A 34 -19.39 -27.65 -2.37
CA ALA A 34 -18.97 -27.00 -3.60
C ALA A 34 -19.69 -27.52 -4.84
N GLN A 35 -19.90 -26.59 -5.79
CA GLN A 35 -20.49 -26.85 -7.11
C GLN A 35 -19.76 -26.01 -8.17
N PRO A 36 -19.55 -26.52 -9.39
CA PRO A 36 -19.07 -25.70 -10.50
C PRO A 36 -20.07 -24.60 -10.86
N LEU A 37 -19.59 -23.41 -11.21
CA LEU A 37 -20.43 -22.27 -11.61
C LEU A 37 -21.37 -22.64 -12.78
N ALA A 38 -20.87 -23.37 -13.78
CA ALA A 38 -21.67 -23.80 -14.93
C ALA A 38 -22.91 -24.62 -14.52
N MET A 39 -22.76 -25.52 -13.52
CA MET A 39 -23.88 -26.30 -12.97
C MET A 39 -24.88 -25.39 -12.26
N VAL A 40 -24.44 -24.36 -11.56
CA VAL A 40 -25.32 -23.42 -10.87
C VAL A 40 -26.11 -22.60 -11.89
N LEU A 41 -25.42 -22.01 -12.88
CA LEU A 41 -26.05 -21.21 -13.94
C LEU A 41 -27.08 -22.00 -14.75
N GLY A 42 -26.80 -23.27 -15.04
CA GLY A 42 -27.73 -24.14 -15.79
C GLY A 42 -29.07 -24.44 -15.10
N ARG A 43 -29.27 -24.01 -13.85
CA ARG A 43 -30.53 -24.16 -13.10
C ARG A 43 -31.47 -22.97 -13.23
N TYR A 44 -31.00 -21.87 -13.81
CA TYR A 44 -31.74 -20.60 -13.87
C TYR A 44 -31.95 -20.18 -15.31
N GLU A 45 -33.16 -19.71 -15.58
CA GLU A 45 -33.46 -19.03 -16.83
C GLU A 45 -33.11 -17.54 -16.73
N PRO A 46 -32.63 -16.92 -17.80
CA PRO A 46 -32.39 -15.47 -17.81
C PRO A 46 -33.67 -14.69 -17.45
N ALA A 47 -33.54 -13.76 -16.52
CA ALA A 47 -34.62 -12.89 -16.08
C ALA A 47 -34.18 -11.42 -16.11
N PRO A 48 -35.10 -10.45 -16.19
CA PRO A 48 -34.78 -9.04 -15.99
C PRO A 48 -34.09 -8.80 -14.65
N LEU A 49 -33.09 -7.93 -14.64
CA LEU A 49 -32.39 -7.58 -13.41
C LEU A 49 -33.27 -6.64 -12.57
N GLU A 50 -33.57 -7.07 -11.34
CA GLU A 50 -34.27 -6.26 -10.35
C GLU A 50 -33.31 -5.88 -9.22
N PHE A 51 -33.30 -4.58 -8.86
CA PHE A 51 -32.41 -4.07 -7.81
C PHE A 51 -33.18 -3.84 -6.52
N GLU A 52 -32.67 -4.38 -5.42
CA GLU A 52 -33.18 -4.07 -4.09
C GLU A 52 -32.93 -2.61 -3.71
N ARG A 53 -33.94 -1.98 -3.09
CA ARG A 53 -33.85 -0.63 -2.54
C ARG A 53 -33.32 -0.69 -1.13
N LEU A 54 -32.07 -0.30 -0.94
CA LEU A 54 -31.37 -0.37 0.33
C LEU A 54 -31.17 1.02 0.92
N ALA A 55 -30.94 1.07 2.26
CA ALA A 55 -30.57 2.31 2.94
C ALA A 55 -29.18 2.79 2.48
N PHE A 56 -28.94 4.10 2.54
CA PHE A 56 -27.64 4.68 2.17
C PHE A 56 -26.47 4.07 2.97
N SER A 57 -26.70 3.82 4.26
CA SER A 57 -25.73 3.23 5.18
C SER A 57 -25.66 1.70 5.14
N GLN A 58 -26.40 1.04 4.23
CA GLN A 58 -26.33 -0.43 4.09
C GLN A 58 -24.87 -0.86 3.86
N PRO A 59 -24.34 -1.81 4.65
CA PRO A 59 -23.01 -2.38 4.40
C PRO A 59 -22.88 -2.97 3.00
N LEU A 60 -21.81 -2.59 2.29
CA LEU A 60 -21.47 -3.10 0.97
C LEU A 60 -20.21 -3.95 1.03
N TYR A 61 -19.16 -3.43 1.67
CA TYR A 61 -17.87 -4.08 1.76
C TYR A 61 -17.43 -4.21 3.21
N ILE A 62 -16.75 -5.31 3.52
CA ILE A 62 -15.91 -5.44 4.72
C ILE A 62 -14.50 -5.58 4.21
N LEU A 63 -13.71 -4.50 4.32
CA LEU A 63 -12.34 -4.46 3.85
C LEU A 63 -11.37 -4.62 5.02
N PHE A 64 -10.24 -5.24 4.73
CA PHE A 64 -9.21 -5.50 5.73
C PHE A 64 -8.04 -4.56 5.52
N SER A 65 -7.71 -3.77 6.53
CA SER A 65 -6.44 -3.06 6.55
C SER A 65 -5.53 -3.72 7.58
N SER A 66 -4.37 -4.14 7.14
CA SER A 66 -3.36 -4.66 8.06
C SER A 66 -2.79 -3.47 8.84
N GLY A 67 -3.09 -3.43 10.14
CA GLY A 67 -2.39 -2.55 11.07
C GLY A 67 -0.91 -2.95 11.16
N THR A 68 -0.05 -1.98 11.40
CA THR A 68 1.38 -2.21 11.67
C THR A 68 1.59 -2.89 13.02
N THR A 69 0.60 -2.89 13.89
CA THR A 69 0.72 -3.27 15.30
C THR A 69 -0.35 -4.25 15.82
N GLY A 70 -1.17 -4.88 14.96
CA GLY A 70 -2.25 -5.72 15.49
C GLY A 70 -3.07 -6.51 14.48
N ILE A 71 -4.15 -7.08 14.98
CA ILE A 71 -5.17 -7.77 14.19
C ILE A 71 -5.71 -6.81 13.11
N PRO A 72 -5.87 -7.27 11.86
CA PRO A 72 -6.40 -6.43 10.79
C PRO A 72 -7.74 -5.78 11.18
N LYS A 73 -7.89 -4.49 10.90
CA LYS A 73 -9.17 -3.81 11.03
C LYS A 73 -10.15 -4.39 9.99
N CYS A 74 -11.31 -4.83 10.42
CA CYS A 74 -12.39 -5.28 9.54
C CYS A 74 -13.34 -4.08 9.32
N ILE A 75 -13.07 -3.29 8.31
CA ILE A 75 -13.69 -1.99 8.08
C ILE A 75 -14.96 -2.17 7.26
N VAL A 76 -16.10 -1.74 7.79
CA VAL A 76 -17.40 -1.86 7.14
C VAL A 76 -17.72 -0.58 6.38
N HIS A 77 -17.83 -0.67 5.06
CA HIS A 77 -18.15 0.46 4.18
C HIS A 77 -19.59 0.38 3.67
N SER A 78 -20.26 1.53 3.61
CA SER A 78 -21.65 1.62 3.15
C SER A 78 -21.77 1.68 1.63
N ALA A 79 -22.90 1.21 1.10
CA ALA A 79 -23.19 1.22 -0.33
C ALA A 79 -23.31 2.66 -0.88
N GLY A 80 -24.13 3.48 -0.25
CA GLY A 80 -24.37 4.84 -0.70
C GLY A 80 -23.14 5.74 -0.57
N GLY A 81 -22.46 5.67 0.59
CA GLY A 81 -21.27 6.46 0.85
C GLY A 81 -20.13 6.15 -0.09
N THR A 82 -19.85 4.86 -0.31
CA THR A 82 -18.81 4.40 -1.25
C THR A 82 -19.11 4.85 -2.68
N LEU A 83 -20.34 4.60 -3.17
CA LEU A 83 -20.68 4.95 -4.55
C LEU A 83 -20.63 6.46 -4.78
N LEU A 84 -21.17 7.26 -3.87
CA LEU A 84 -21.13 8.73 -3.97
C LEU A 84 -19.69 9.25 -4.02
N GLN A 85 -18.84 8.73 -3.15
CA GLN A 85 -17.42 9.11 -3.10
C GLN A 85 -16.70 8.73 -4.38
N HIS A 86 -16.85 7.50 -4.87
CA HIS A 86 -16.21 7.04 -6.10
C HIS A 86 -16.70 7.81 -7.34
N LEU A 87 -18.02 8.03 -7.47
CA LEU A 87 -18.57 8.82 -8.59
C LEU A 87 -18.03 10.25 -8.60
N LYS A 88 -17.92 10.89 -7.44
CA LYS A 88 -17.32 12.22 -7.31
C LYS A 88 -15.87 12.22 -7.80
N GLU A 89 -15.07 11.24 -7.40
CA GLU A 89 -13.67 11.11 -7.82
C GLU A 89 -13.56 10.81 -9.32
N GLN A 90 -14.33 9.85 -9.79
CA GLN A 90 -14.29 9.42 -11.19
C GLN A 90 -14.71 10.54 -12.13
N ARG A 91 -15.82 11.24 -11.82
CA ARG A 91 -16.33 12.27 -12.70
C ARG A 91 -15.55 13.57 -12.67
N TYR A 92 -15.21 14.07 -11.48
CA TYR A 92 -14.65 15.40 -11.32
C TYR A 92 -13.12 15.44 -11.19
N HIS A 93 -12.51 14.35 -10.74
CA HIS A 93 -11.07 14.28 -10.57
C HIS A 93 -10.37 13.44 -11.64
N ALA A 94 -11.00 12.35 -12.06
CA ALA A 94 -10.48 11.48 -13.12
C ALA A 94 -11.08 11.76 -14.51
N ASN A 95 -12.12 12.60 -14.59
CA ASN A 95 -12.85 12.92 -15.83
C ASN A 95 -13.30 11.66 -16.58
N ILE A 96 -13.80 10.67 -15.83
CA ILE A 96 -14.35 9.42 -16.38
C ILE A 96 -15.82 9.63 -16.73
N ASN A 97 -16.19 9.33 -17.98
CA ASN A 97 -17.53 9.51 -18.55
C ASN A 97 -18.00 8.23 -19.25
N ALA A 98 -19.26 8.24 -19.67
CA ALA A 98 -19.80 7.14 -20.48
C ALA A 98 -18.98 6.93 -21.75
N GLY A 99 -18.65 5.67 -22.03
CA GLY A 99 -17.83 5.28 -23.18
C GLY A 99 -16.33 5.30 -22.94
N ASP A 100 -15.86 5.81 -21.78
CA ASP A 100 -14.46 5.70 -21.42
C ASP A 100 -14.03 4.24 -21.18
N ARG A 101 -12.78 3.95 -21.46
CA ARG A 101 -12.15 2.65 -21.28
C ARG A 101 -11.15 2.75 -20.14
N VAL A 102 -11.57 2.26 -18.97
CA VAL A 102 -10.91 2.49 -17.69
C VAL A 102 -10.14 1.26 -17.26
N PHE A 103 -8.86 1.43 -17.04
CA PHE A 103 -7.95 0.42 -16.51
C PHE A 103 -7.36 0.86 -15.17
N TYR A 104 -7.28 -0.06 -14.25
CA TYR A 104 -6.43 0.06 -13.05
C TYR A 104 -5.72 -1.26 -12.83
N PHE A 105 -4.36 -1.24 -12.81
CA PHE A 105 -3.61 -2.44 -12.47
C PHE A 105 -3.82 -2.77 -10.99
N THR A 106 -4.65 -3.75 -10.73
CA THR A 106 -5.05 -4.15 -9.38
C THR A 106 -5.42 -5.63 -9.33
N THR A 107 -5.43 -6.20 -8.13
CA THR A 107 -6.03 -7.51 -7.85
C THR A 107 -7.36 -7.34 -7.12
N CYS A 108 -8.21 -8.37 -7.10
CA CYS A 108 -9.46 -8.35 -6.34
C CYS A 108 -9.25 -8.18 -4.82
N GLY A 109 -8.05 -8.44 -4.32
CA GLY A 109 -7.69 -8.27 -2.90
C GLY A 109 -7.14 -6.88 -2.56
N TRP A 110 -7.04 -5.97 -3.51
CA TRP A 110 -6.58 -4.61 -3.29
C TRP A 110 -7.74 -3.60 -3.45
N MET A 111 -7.80 -2.57 -2.61
CA MET A 111 -8.92 -1.62 -2.56
C MET A 111 -9.22 -0.94 -3.91
N MET A 112 -8.21 -0.74 -4.77
CA MET A 112 -8.41 -0.14 -6.08
C MET A 112 -9.32 -0.97 -7.01
N TRP A 113 -9.52 -2.27 -6.73
CA TRP A 113 -10.55 -3.07 -7.39
C TRP A 113 -11.96 -2.51 -7.13
N ASN A 114 -12.26 -2.17 -5.87
CA ASN A 114 -13.56 -1.60 -5.48
C ASN A 114 -13.80 -0.27 -6.20
N TRP A 115 -12.76 0.57 -6.30
CA TRP A 115 -12.82 1.82 -7.05
C TRP A 115 -13.04 1.61 -8.55
N LEU A 116 -12.29 0.68 -9.17
CA LEU A 116 -12.41 0.34 -10.59
C LEU A 116 -13.82 -0.16 -10.94
N VAL A 117 -14.37 -1.09 -10.16
CA VAL A 117 -15.71 -1.64 -10.40
C VAL A 117 -16.78 -0.56 -10.35
N SER A 118 -16.63 0.44 -9.50
CA SER A 118 -17.58 1.55 -9.42
C SER A 118 -17.63 2.41 -10.68
N ALA A 119 -16.63 2.35 -11.58
CA ALA A 119 -16.65 3.08 -12.84
C ALA A 119 -17.75 2.61 -13.81
N LEU A 120 -18.31 1.42 -13.60
CA LEU A 120 -19.52 0.98 -14.29
C LEU A 120 -20.70 1.94 -14.08
N ALA A 121 -20.81 2.54 -12.91
CA ALA A 121 -21.85 3.54 -12.61
C ALA A 121 -21.64 4.87 -13.37
N SER A 122 -20.46 5.11 -13.92
CA SER A 122 -20.16 6.23 -14.81
C SER A 122 -20.43 5.89 -16.28
N GLY A 123 -20.86 4.66 -16.60
CA GLY A 123 -21.06 4.17 -17.97
C GLY A 123 -19.76 3.84 -18.71
N ALA A 124 -18.67 3.64 -17.95
CA ALA A 124 -17.38 3.27 -18.52
C ALA A 124 -17.29 1.77 -18.80
N THR A 125 -16.41 1.41 -19.72
CA THR A 125 -15.97 0.02 -19.94
C THR A 125 -14.75 -0.25 -19.04
N LEU A 126 -14.80 -1.31 -18.25
CA LEU A 126 -13.66 -1.74 -17.46
C LEU A 126 -12.72 -2.60 -18.32
N LEU A 127 -11.44 -2.26 -18.31
CA LEU A 127 -10.40 -3.07 -18.90
C LEU A 127 -9.75 -3.91 -17.78
N LEU A 128 -9.83 -5.23 -17.92
CA LEU A 128 -9.34 -6.17 -16.92
C LEU A 128 -8.09 -6.88 -17.43
N PHE A 129 -7.11 -7.00 -16.57
CA PHE A 129 -5.85 -7.66 -16.88
C PHE A 129 -5.51 -8.67 -15.77
N ASP A 130 -5.26 -9.91 -16.17
CA ASP A 130 -4.82 -10.97 -15.29
C ASP A 130 -3.46 -11.48 -15.73
N GLY A 131 -2.43 -11.17 -14.97
CA GLY A 131 -1.06 -11.52 -15.28
C GLY A 131 -0.04 -10.60 -14.65
N SER A 132 1.24 -10.85 -14.95
CA SER A 132 2.32 -9.97 -14.55
C SER A 132 2.43 -8.77 -15.50
N PRO A 133 2.59 -7.54 -14.99
CA PRO A 133 2.78 -6.35 -15.83
C PRO A 133 4.15 -6.32 -16.53
N PHE A 134 4.98 -7.35 -16.31
CA PHE A 134 6.32 -7.52 -16.88
C PHE A 134 6.48 -8.82 -17.71
N ALA A 135 5.39 -9.56 -17.92
CA ALA A 135 5.44 -10.80 -18.72
C ALA A 135 4.46 -10.73 -19.91
N PRO A 136 4.91 -11.04 -21.14
CA PRO A 136 6.24 -11.57 -21.51
C PRO A 136 7.38 -10.54 -21.46
N ASN A 137 7.06 -9.25 -21.42
CA ASN A 137 8.00 -8.13 -21.30
C ASN A 137 7.31 -6.90 -20.67
N ALA A 138 8.06 -5.86 -20.36
CA ALA A 138 7.55 -4.69 -19.65
C ALA A 138 6.67 -3.75 -20.52
N ASN A 139 6.50 -4.01 -21.82
CA ASN A 139 5.58 -3.25 -22.68
C ASN A 139 4.12 -3.74 -22.61
N VAL A 140 3.87 -4.91 -22.02
CA VAL A 140 2.57 -5.59 -22.07
C VAL A 140 1.37 -4.70 -21.70
N LEU A 141 1.51 -3.77 -20.75
CA LEU A 141 0.43 -2.86 -20.39
C LEU A 141 0.30 -1.70 -21.38
N PHE A 142 1.36 -1.31 -22.05
CA PHE A 142 1.30 -0.29 -23.14
C PHE A 142 0.73 -0.89 -24.42
N ASP A 143 1.11 -2.14 -24.76
CA ASP A 143 0.46 -2.92 -25.84
C ASP A 143 -1.05 -3.01 -25.60
N TYR A 144 -1.45 -3.31 -24.36
CA TYR A 144 -2.85 -3.40 -23.97
C TYR A 144 -3.55 -2.05 -24.04
N ALA A 145 -2.88 -0.96 -23.64
CA ALA A 145 -3.44 0.40 -23.71
C ALA A 145 -3.70 0.83 -25.14
N GLU A 146 -2.77 0.56 -26.07
CA GLU A 146 -2.93 0.84 -27.50
C GLU A 146 -4.05 -0.02 -28.11
N GLN A 147 -3.98 -1.35 -27.92
CA GLN A 147 -4.93 -2.30 -28.50
C GLN A 147 -6.37 -2.00 -28.09
N GLU A 148 -6.58 -1.70 -26.82
CA GLU A 148 -7.91 -1.46 -26.27
C GLU A 148 -8.33 0.02 -26.33
N GLY A 149 -7.49 0.92 -26.80
CA GLY A 149 -7.79 2.35 -26.82
C GLY A 149 -8.10 2.88 -25.41
N MET A 150 -7.30 2.53 -24.45
CA MET A 150 -7.43 2.90 -23.04
C MET A 150 -7.49 4.41 -22.86
N THR A 151 -8.45 4.91 -22.06
CA THR A 151 -8.59 6.35 -21.81
C THR A 151 -8.08 6.76 -20.44
N TYR A 152 -8.12 5.84 -19.48
CA TYR A 152 -7.61 6.02 -18.11
C TYR A 152 -6.69 4.87 -17.74
N PHE A 153 -5.43 5.18 -17.44
CA PHE A 153 -4.39 4.22 -17.09
C PHE A 153 -4.03 4.36 -15.61
N GLY A 154 -4.60 3.53 -14.76
CA GLY A 154 -4.30 3.47 -13.32
C GLY A 154 -3.22 2.45 -13.00
N THR A 155 -2.23 2.84 -12.19
CA THR A 155 -1.13 1.97 -11.82
C THR A 155 -0.53 2.35 -10.45
N SER A 156 0.65 1.82 -10.12
CA SER A 156 1.39 2.17 -8.91
C SER A 156 2.65 2.98 -9.22
N ALA A 157 3.12 3.76 -8.24
CA ALA A 157 4.40 4.46 -8.35
C ALA A 157 5.57 3.49 -8.61
N LYS A 158 5.53 2.30 -8.01
CA LYS A 158 6.53 1.25 -8.24
C LYS A 158 6.56 0.73 -9.67
N TYR A 159 5.41 0.61 -10.34
CA TYR A 159 5.36 0.23 -11.75
C TYR A 159 6.00 1.30 -12.62
N ILE A 160 5.66 2.58 -12.41
CA ILE A 160 6.24 3.70 -13.16
C ILE A 160 7.76 3.74 -12.97
N ASP A 161 8.26 3.56 -11.75
CA ASP A 161 9.69 3.52 -11.48
C ASP A 161 10.39 2.30 -12.13
N ALA A 162 9.73 1.14 -12.12
CA ALA A 162 10.29 -0.07 -12.74
C ALA A 162 10.42 0.10 -14.26
N VAL A 163 9.40 0.58 -14.98
CA VAL A 163 9.49 0.81 -16.43
C VAL A 163 10.46 1.93 -16.78
N ARG A 164 10.63 2.93 -15.89
CA ARG A 164 11.67 3.96 -16.00
C ARG A 164 13.07 3.35 -15.92
N LYS A 165 13.30 2.46 -14.96
CA LYS A 165 14.59 1.75 -14.77
C LYS A 165 14.90 0.81 -15.93
N GLU A 166 13.90 0.20 -16.54
CA GLU A 166 14.03 -0.59 -17.78
C GLU A 166 14.33 0.29 -19.02
N GLY A 167 14.25 1.61 -18.87
CA GLY A 167 14.54 2.53 -19.99
C GLY A 167 13.47 2.57 -21.06
N LEU A 168 12.25 2.14 -20.78
CA LEU A 168 11.16 2.13 -21.76
C LEU A 168 10.78 3.55 -22.19
N ARG A 169 10.41 3.71 -23.45
CA ARG A 169 9.91 4.97 -24.03
C ARG A 169 8.61 4.72 -24.81
N PRO A 170 7.51 4.45 -24.12
CA PRO A 170 6.25 4.06 -24.78
C PRO A 170 5.73 5.07 -25.80
N MET A 171 5.98 6.38 -25.59
CA MET A 171 5.58 7.41 -26.55
C MET A 171 6.23 7.28 -27.93
N GLU A 172 7.36 6.55 -28.04
CA GLU A 172 8.06 6.34 -29.30
C GLU A 172 7.61 5.06 -30.01
N THR A 173 6.94 4.14 -29.28
CA THR A 173 6.65 2.79 -29.73
C THR A 173 5.16 2.44 -29.77
N HIS A 174 4.30 3.20 -29.09
CA HIS A 174 2.88 2.92 -28.94
C HIS A 174 1.99 4.14 -29.24
N ASP A 175 0.82 3.93 -29.80
CA ASP A 175 -0.21 4.96 -29.90
C ASP A 175 -0.99 5.09 -28.60
N LEU A 176 -0.55 5.96 -27.73
CA LEU A 176 -1.23 6.30 -26.48
C LEU A 176 -2.14 7.54 -26.61
N SER A 177 -2.53 7.92 -27.84
CA SER A 177 -3.32 9.15 -28.09
C SER A 177 -4.64 9.19 -27.31
N LYS A 178 -5.23 8.04 -27.01
CA LYS A 178 -6.49 7.93 -26.25
C LYS A 178 -6.31 8.08 -24.74
N VAL A 179 -5.11 7.82 -24.20
CA VAL A 179 -4.84 7.94 -22.77
C VAL A 179 -4.87 9.41 -22.36
N ARG A 180 -5.84 9.80 -21.55
CA ARG A 180 -6.01 11.18 -21.05
C ARG A 180 -5.48 11.35 -19.63
N VAL A 181 -5.54 10.29 -18.85
CA VAL A 181 -5.12 10.28 -17.45
C VAL A 181 -4.22 9.09 -17.18
N ILE A 182 -3.10 9.34 -16.52
CA ILE A 182 -2.29 8.32 -15.85
C ILE A 182 -2.40 8.56 -14.35
N SER A 183 -2.84 7.56 -13.60
CA SER A 183 -3.02 7.68 -12.15
C SER A 183 -2.05 6.76 -11.43
N SER A 184 -1.44 7.26 -10.35
CA SER A 184 -0.44 6.55 -9.55
C SER A 184 -0.79 6.55 -8.07
N THR A 185 -0.74 5.37 -7.42
CA THR A 185 -0.94 5.21 -5.97
C THR A 185 -0.11 4.07 -5.39
N GLY A 186 -0.32 3.78 -4.10
CA GLY A 186 0.35 2.71 -3.35
C GLY A 186 1.63 3.15 -2.65
N SER A 187 2.30 4.17 -3.17
CA SER A 187 3.39 4.91 -2.54
C SER A 187 3.51 6.30 -3.17
N PRO A 188 4.19 7.27 -2.54
CA PRO A 188 4.45 8.55 -3.17
C PRO A 188 5.17 8.38 -4.51
N LEU A 189 4.73 9.12 -5.54
CA LEU A 189 5.40 9.15 -6.83
C LEU A 189 6.59 10.12 -6.73
N SER A 190 7.78 9.64 -7.08
CA SER A 190 8.99 10.48 -7.00
C SER A 190 9.04 11.54 -8.10
N PRO A 191 9.70 12.70 -7.89
CA PRO A 191 9.83 13.75 -8.90
C PRO A 191 10.40 13.26 -10.23
N GLU A 192 11.34 12.32 -10.20
CA GLU A 192 11.94 11.73 -11.41
C GLU A 192 10.91 10.92 -12.21
N CYS A 193 9.97 10.26 -11.51
CA CYS A 193 8.88 9.54 -12.15
C CYS A 193 7.88 10.49 -12.82
N PHE A 194 7.64 11.67 -12.25
CA PHE A 194 6.85 12.72 -12.94
C PHE A 194 7.54 13.14 -14.26
N THR A 195 8.81 13.48 -14.20
CA THR A 195 9.60 13.84 -15.38
C THR A 195 9.58 12.72 -16.42
N TYR A 196 9.80 11.47 -15.99
CA TYR A 196 9.79 10.31 -16.87
C TYR A 196 8.45 10.11 -17.59
N VAL A 197 7.32 10.27 -16.91
CA VAL A 197 6.00 10.14 -17.54
C VAL A 197 5.86 11.13 -18.70
N TYR A 198 6.23 12.38 -18.50
CA TYR A 198 6.11 13.42 -19.54
C TYR A 198 7.17 13.31 -20.66
N ASP A 199 8.36 12.79 -20.34
CA ASP A 199 9.46 12.68 -21.30
C ASP A 199 9.45 11.36 -22.10
N ALA A 200 8.84 10.31 -21.56
CA ALA A 200 8.95 8.98 -22.14
C ALA A 200 7.61 8.25 -22.34
N ILE A 201 6.57 8.53 -21.55
CA ILE A 201 5.27 7.86 -21.69
C ILE A 201 4.32 8.73 -22.53
N LYS A 202 3.99 9.94 -22.08
CA LYS A 202 3.06 10.81 -22.80
C LYS A 202 3.15 12.27 -22.32
N LYS A 203 3.34 13.21 -23.24
CA LYS A 203 3.48 14.64 -22.93
C LYS A 203 2.18 15.32 -22.49
N ASP A 204 1.09 15.03 -23.19
CA ASP A 204 -0.22 15.69 -23.04
C ASP A 204 -1.17 14.81 -22.20
N VAL A 205 -0.75 14.45 -21.00
CA VAL A 205 -1.51 13.60 -20.10
C VAL A 205 -1.70 14.27 -18.74
N HIS A 206 -2.87 14.07 -18.13
CA HIS A 206 -3.07 14.42 -16.74
C HIS A 206 -2.44 13.33 -15.86
N LEU A 207 -1.28 13.62 -15.27
CA LEU A 207 -0.64 12.72 -14.32
C LEU A 207 -1.19 12.98 -12.92
N ALA A 208 -1.98 12.06 -12.42
CA ALA A 208 -2.66 12.15 -11.13
C ALA A 208 -2.01 11.22 -10.10
N SER A 209 -1.12 11.74 -9.27
CA SER A 209 -0.75 11.04 -8.04
C SER A 209 -1.92 11.14 -7.06
N ILE A 210 -2.24 10.03 -6.36
CA ILE A 210 -3.39 9.97 -5.44
C ILE A 210 -2.98 9.32 -4.12
N SER A 211 -3.53 9.81 -3.01
CA SER A 211 -3.35 9.24 -1.68
C SER A 211 -4.66 9.14 -0.92
N GLY A 212 -4.82 8.00 -0.28
CA GLY A 212 -5.96 7.63 0.54
C GLY A 212 -5.73 6.25 1.14
N GLY A 213 -6.76 5.45 1.31
CA GLY A 213 -6.55 4.12 1.86
C GLY A 213 -7.79 3.25 1.90
N THR A 214 -7.54 2.00 2.24
CA THR A 214 -8.59 1.00 2.52
C THR A 214 -9.54 1.49 3.61
N ASP A 215 -9.02 2.29 4.55
CA ASP A 215 -9.75 2.85 5.68
C ASP A 215 -10.94 3.73 5.26
N ILE A 216 -10.86 4.35 4.09
CA ILE A 216 -11.94 5.18 3.54
C ILE A 216 -12.45 4.65 2.18
N VAL A 217 -11.90 3.56 1.69
CA VAL A 217 -12.16 2.98 0.36
C VAL A 217 -12.05 4.01 -0.78
N SER A 218 -11.14 4.97 -0.65
CA SER A 218 -11.13 6.21 -1.43
C SER A 218 -9.81 6.95 -1.31
N CYS A 219 -9.78 8.19 -1.86
CA CYS A 219 -8.67 9.13 -1.77
C CYS A 219 -9.09 10.39 -1.00
N PHE A 220 -8.17 10.91 -0.18
CA PHE A 220 -8.31 12.24 0.44
C PHE A 220 -7.79 13.34 -0.48
N VAL A 221 -6.66 13.06 -1.13
CA VAL A 221 -5.97 13.97 -2.06
C VAL A 221 -5.69 13.24 -3.36
N LEU A 222 -5.87 13.94 -4.48
CA LEU A 222 -5.82 13.31 -5.80
C LEU A 222 -5.65 14.34 -6.91
N GLY A 223 -5.71 13.88 -8.17
CA GLY A 223 -5.61 14.74 -9.34
C GLY A 223 -6.77 15.75 -9.43
N VAL A 224 -6.47 16.93 -9.94
CA VAL A 224 -7.44 18.00 -10.20
C VAL A 224 -7.25 18.48 -11.64
N PRO A 225 -8.14 18.10 -12.59
CA PRO A 225 -7.92 18.30 -14.03
C PRO A 225 -7.75 19.75 -14.47
N ILE A 226 -8.17 20.72 -13.66
CA ILE A 226 -8.12 22.16 -13.96
C ILE A 226 -6.91 22.87 -13.32
N LEU A 227 -6.08 22.13 -12.56
CA LEU A 227 -4.89 22.67 -11.92
C LEU A 227 -3.61 22.14 -12.59
N PRO A 228 -2.51 22.88 -12.53
CA PRO A 228 -1.22 22.41 -13.00
C PRO A 228 -0.75 21.20 -12.15
N VAL A 229 0.08 20.36 -12.77
CA VAL A 229 0.79 19.27 -12.10
C VAL A 229 2.17 19.73 -11.70
N TYR A 230 2.47 19.77 -10.41
CA TYR A 230 3.80 20.05 -9.89
C TYR A 230 4.51 18.72 -9.58
N SER A 231 5.78 18.66 -9.93
CA SER A 231 6.59 17.45 -9.75
C SER A 231 6.76 17.11 -8.27
N GLY A 232 6.39 15.89 -7.88
CA GLY A 232 6.47 15.42 -6.50
C GLY A 232 5.25 15.76 -5.63
N GLU A 233 4.25 16.49 -6.17
CA GLU A 233 3.07 16.89 -5.43
C GLU A 233 1.80 16.15 -5.91
N ILE A 234 0.89 15.90 -4.99
CA ILE A 234 -0.50 15.54 -5.29
C ILE A 234 -1.27 16.84 -5.42
N GLN A 235 -2.02 17.03 -6.49
CA GLN A 235 -2.55 18.33 -6.89
C GLN A 235 -3.49 19.01 -5.89
N GLY A 236 -4.26 18.26 -5.08
CA GLY A 236 -5.14 18.89 -4.11
C GLY A 236 -6.10 17.96 -3.39
N ALA A 237 -6.89 18.54 -2.50
CA ALA A 237 -7.93 17.82 -1.78
C ALA A 237 -9.05 17.35 -2.71
N GLY A 238 -9.57 16.16 -2.42
CA GLY A 238 -10.80 15.68 -3.05
C GLY A 238 -11.99 16.58 -2.73
N LEU A 239 -12.88 16.80 -3.69
CA LEU A 239 -14.10 17.56 -3.47
C LEU A 239 -14.89 16.97 -2.29
N GLY A 240 -15.31 17.84 -1.35
CA GLY A 240 -16.00 17.42 -0.14
C GLY A 240 -15.12 16.82 0.96
N MET A 241 -13.78 16.81 0.78
CA MET A 241 -12.80 16.35 1.77
C MET A 241 -12.17 17.57 2.46
N ALA A 242 -12.44 17.76 3.76
CA ALA A 242 -11.85 18.85 4.56
C ALA A 242 -10.47 18.43 5.09
N VAL A 243 -9.52 18.29 4.18
CA VAL A 243 -8.17 17.83 4.47
C VAL A 243 -7.34 18.95 5.09
N GLU A 244 -6.62 18.63 6.14
CA GLU A 244 -5.67 19.53 6.80
C GLU A 244 -4.38 18.75 7.13
N VAL A 245 -3.29 19.50 7.32
CA VAL A 245 -2.07 19.02 7.97
C VAL A 245 -1.98 19.73 9.31
N ARG A 246 -1.79 18.99 10.40
CA ARG A 246 -1.75 19.55 11.76
C ARG A 246 -0.42 19.26 12.43
N ASN A 247 0.09 20.25 13.13
CA ASN A 247 1.27 20.09 13.99
C ASN A 247 0.94 19.30 15.28
N ASP A 248 1.92 19.08 16.13
CA ASP A 248 1.76 18.31 17.37
C ASP A 248 0.83 19.01 18.38
N GLU A 249 0.69 20.33 18.30
CA GLU A 249 -0.26 21.12 19.11
C GLU A 249 -1.69 21.06 18.57
N GLY A 250 -1.90 20.41 17.42
CA GLY A 250 -3.21 20.25 16.79
C GLY A 250 -3.66 21.45 15.94
N ALA A 251 -2.79 22.44 15.72
CA ALA A 251 -3.09 23.58 14.85
C ALA A 251 -2.85 23.20 13.36
N PRO A 252 -3.73 23.68 12.43
CA PRO A 252 -3.51 23.48 11.00
C PRO A 252 -2.30 24.31 10.52
N VAL A 253 -1.46 23.69 9.67
CA VAL A 253 -0.23 24.29 9.14
C VAL A 253 -0.13 24.13 7.62
N VAL A 254 0.61 25.03 6.96
CA VAL A 254 0.94 25.02 5.53
C VAL A 254 2.42 25.32 5.39
N GLY A 255 3.12 24.62 4.51
CA GLY A 255 4.57 24.72 4.35
C GLY A 255 5.35 24.06 5.50
N GLU A 256 4.66 23.33 6.34
CA GLU A 256 5.24 22.58 7.45
C GLU A 256 4.72 21.15 7.44
N LYS A 257 5.56 20.22 7.88
CA LYS A 257 5.20 18.80 8.00
C LYS A 257 4.37 18.56 9.24
N GLY A 258 3.37 17.70 9.13
CA GLY A 258 2.50 17.34 10.25
C GLY A 258 1.64 16.12 9.97
N GLU A 259 0.71 15.88 10.87
CA GLU A 259 -0.25 14.79 10.77
C GLU A 259 -1.34 15.09 9.74
N PHE A 260 -1.56 14.14 8.86
CA PHE A 260 -2.60 14.20 7.82
C PHE A 260 -3.97 13.88 8.40
N VAL A 261 -4.89 14.84 8.35
CA VAL A 261 -6.21 14.70 8.94
C VAL A 261 -7.33 15.11 7.99
N CYS A 262 -8.55 14.64 8.27
CA CYS A 262 -9.77 15.16 7.66
C CYS A 262 -10.68 15.73 8.76
N ALA A 263 -10.88 17.06 8.71
CA ALA A 263 -11.51 17.81 9.80
C ALA A 263 -13.04 17.75 9.82
N LYS A 264 -13.67 17.21 8.76
CA LYS A 264 -15.13 17.08 8.66
C LYS A 264 -15.54 15.71 8.15
N PRO A 265 -16.77 15.26 8.45
CA PRO A 265 -17.32 14.02 7.88
C PRO A 265 -17.32 14.05 6.35
N PHE A 266 -17.13 12.88 5.75
CA PHE A 266 -17.13 12.66 4.30
C PHE A 266 -17.95 11.42 3.93
N PRO A 267 -18.44 11.28 2.68
CA PRO A 267 -19.40 10.26 2.31
C PRO A 267 -18.96 8.81 2.58
N SER A 268 -17.70 8.50 2.36
CA SER A 268 -17.15 7.15 2.52
C SER A 268 -16.55 6.87 3.89
N MET A 269 -16.85 7.67 4.92
CA MET A 269 -16.53 7.27 6.29
C MET A 269 -17.11 5.88 6.55
N PRO A 270 -16.32 4.95 7.12
CA PRO A 270 -16.84 3.66 7.52
C PRO A 270 -18.04 3.76 8.45
N VAL A 271 -18.98 2.85 8.33
CA VAL A 271 -20.10 2.75 9.27
C VAL A 271 -19.68 2.15 10.60
N GLY A 272 -18.52 1.54 10.66
CA GLY A 272 -17.92 0.97 11.86
C GLY A 272 -16.92 -0.14 11.52
N PHE A 273 -16.46 -0.86 12.55
CA PHE A 273 -15.68 -2.07 12.39
C PHE A 273 -16.53 -3.31 12.70
N TRP A 274 -16.23 -4.39 12.02
CA TRP A 274 -16.83 -5.69 12.37
C TRP A 274 -16.37 -6.12 13.77
N ASN A 275 -17.28 -6.64 14.60
CA ASN A 275 -17.01 -6.99 16.00
C ASN A 275 -16.51 -5.81 16.87
N ASP A 276 -17.10 -4.63 16.67
CA ASP A 276 -16.88 -3.42 17.45
C ASP A 276 -18.23 -2.77 17.85
N PRO A 277 -19.03 -3.44 18.71
CA PRO A 277 -20.43 -3.05 18.97
C PRO A 277 -20.58 -1.70 19.67
N ASP A 278 -19.58 -1.26 20.42
CA ASP A 278 -19.52 0.02 21.12
C ASP A 278 -18.74 1.09 20.34
N GLY A 279 -18.15 0.75 19.20
CA GLY A 279 -17.34 1.65 18.36
C GLY A 279 -16.01 2.06 18.99
N ALA A 280 -15.57 1.40 20.05
CA ALA A 280 -14.36 1.77 20.78
C ALA A 280 -13.09 1.61 19.91
N LYS A 281 -12.99 0.51 19.16
CA LYS A 281 -11.84 0.28 18.25
C LYS A 281 -11.83 1.30 17.11
N TYR A 282 -13.00 1.60 16.55
CA TYR A 282 -13.15 2.59 15.48
C TYR A 282 -12.72 3.98 15.98
N LYS A 283 -13.19 4.38 17.17
CA LYS A 283 -12.82 5.65 17.80
C LYS A 283 -11.31 5.72 18.07
N ALA A 284 -10.73 4.68 18.65
CA ALA A 284 -9.31 4.62 18.93
C ALA A 284 -8.45 4.71 17.66
N ALA A 285 -8.90 4.08 16.56
CA ALA A 285 -8.14 4.06 15.32
C ALA A 285 -8.01 5.42 14.62
N TYR A 286 -9.01 6.31 14.76
CA TYR A 286 -9.07 7.52 13.93
C TYR A 286 -9.29 8.83 14.71
N PHE A 287 -9.78 8.78 15.96
CA PHE A 287 -10.22 9.96 16.72
C PHE A 287 -9.57 10.10 18.10
N GLU A 288 -8.59 9.26 18.43
CA GLU A 288 -7.94 9.31 19.74
C GLU A 288 -6.96 10.49 19.83
N ARG A 289 -6.26 10.78 18.72
CA ARG A 289 -5.24 11.83 18.70
C ARG A 289 -5.84 13.25 18.69
N PHE A 290 -6.88 13.46 17.90
CA PHE A 290 -7.58 14.74 17.77
C PHE A 290 -9.07 14.50 17.91
N ASP A 291 -9.72 15.13 18.90
CA ASP A 291 -11.13 14.92 19.17
C ASP A 291 -12.02 15.33 17.98
N ASN A 292 -12.88 14.40 17.52
CA ASN A 292 -13.77 14.55 16.38
C ASN A 292 -13.11 14.86 15.04
N ILE A 293 -11.80 14.60 14.89
CA ILE A 293 -11.05 14.81 13.67
C ILE A 293 -10.44 13.47 13.23
N TRP A 294 -10.71 13.09 11.99
CA TRP A 294 -10.15 11.87 11.41
C TRP A 294 -8.64 12.00 11.24
N CYS A 295 -7.89 11.23 11.99
CA CYS A 295 -6.45 11.10 11.88
C CYS A 295 -6.13 9.89 10.99
N HIS A 296 -5.51 10.12 9.81
CA HIS A 296 -5.28 9.05 8.84
C HIS A 296 -4.03 8.21 9.15
N GLY A 297 -3.10 8.81 9.90
CA GLY A 297 -1.84 8.17 10.25
C GLY A 297 -0.79 8.26 9.13
N ASP A 298 -0.88 9.30 8.31
CA ASP A 298 0.15 9.69 7.35
C ASP A 298 0.80 11.01 7.78
N PHE A 299 2.09 11.16 7.46
CA PHE A 299 2.86 12.37 7.70
C PHE A 299 2.98 13.14 6.39
N ALA A 300 2.49 14.36 6.35
CA ALA A 300 2.27 15.12 5.11
C ALA A 300 2.61 16.61 5.25
N GLU A 301 2.59 17.31 4.14
CA GLU A 301 2.82 18.74 4.04
C GLU A 301 1.95 19.35 2.95
N TRP A 302 1.21 20.43 3.26
CA TRP A 302 0.61 21.30 2.26
C TRP A 302 1.67 22.22 1.68
N THR A 303 1.78 22.26 0.34
CA THR A 303 2.72 23.16 -0.34
C THR A 303 2.12 24.54 -0.59
N GLU A 304 2.96 25.51 -0.94
CA GLU A 304 2.52 26.86 -1.35
C GLU A 304 1.62 26.83 -2.61
N HIS A 305 1.74 25.78 -3.44
CA HIS A 305 0.90 25.60 -4.63
C HIS A 305 -0.51 25.07 -4.31
N GLY A 306 -0.79 24.75 -3.04
CA GLY A 306 -2.01 24.08 -2.64
C GLY A 306 -2.05 22.59 -2.96
N GLY A 307 -0.90 22.00 -3.30
CA GLY A 307 -0.68 20.58 -3.44
C GLY A 307 -0.26 19.93 -2.13
N MET A 308 -0.13 18.62 -2.13
CA MET A 308 0.28 17.86 -0.95
C MET A 308 1.44 16.91 -1.25
N ILE A 309 2.40 16.89 -0.33
CA ILE A 309 3.49 15.90 -0.31
C ILE A 309 3.21 14.92 0.83
N ILE A 310 3.21 13.62 0.54
CA ILE A 310 3.13 12.55 1.54
C ILE A 310 4.54 12.08 1.86
N HIS A 311 4.97 12.24 3.11
CA HIS A 311 6.29 11.85 3.60
C HIS A 311 6.35 10.42 4.14
N GLY A 312 5.21 9.74 4.22
CA GLY A 312 5.06 8.36 4.67
C GLY A 312 4.06 8.21 5.80
N ARG A 313 4.09 7.06 6.47
CA ARG A 313 3.22 6.79 7.63
C ARG A 313 3.71 7.53 8.86
N SER A 314 2.78 8.08 9.67
CA SER A 314 3.12 8.76 10.92
C SER A 314 3.69 7.80 11.97
N ASP A 315 3.24 6.54 11.96
CA ASP A 315 3.73 5.48 12.85
C ASP A 315 5.09 4.90 12.42
N ALA A 316 5.54 5.21 11.20
CA ALA A 316 6.85 4.83 10.67
C ALA A 316 7.83 6.02 10.60
N THR A 317 7.51 7.15 11.21
CA THR A 317 8.46 8.27 11.30
C THR A 317 9.56 7.98 12.30
N LEU A 318 10.77 8.44 11.99
CA LEU A 318 11.92 8.34 12.85
C LEU A 318 12.13 9.68 13.57
N ASN A 319 12.79 9.64 14.74
CA ASN A 319 12.95 10.85 15.56
C ASN A 319 14.43 11.08 16.01
N PRO A 320 15.40 11.05 15.06
CA PRO A 320 16.81 11.23 15.42
C PRO A 320 17.07 12.67 15.90
N GLY A 321 17.69 12.79 17.09
CA GLY A 321 17.98 14.09 17.71
C GLY A 321 16.72 14.92 17.97
N GLY A 322 15.57 14.30 18.23
CA GLY A 322 14.30 14.97 18.49
C GLY A 322 13.62 15.56 17.25
N VAL A 323 14.11 15.28 16.04
CA VAL A 323 13.51 15.77 14.79
C VAL A 323 12.79 14.64 14.07
N ARG A 324 11.50 14.82 13.84
CA ARG A 324 10.67 13.86 13.14
C ARG A 324 11.00 13.85 11.65
N ILE A 325 11.37 12.68 11.11
CA ILE A 325 11.67 12.47 9.70
C ILE A 325 10.86 11.30 9.13
N GLY A 326 10.39 11.44 7.90
CA GLY A 326 9.65 10.39 7.21
C GLY A 326 10.59 9.37 6.57
N THR A 327 10.30 8.07 6.74
CA THR A 327 11.08 7.01 6.09
C THR A 327 11.05 7.10 4.57
N ALA A 328 9.93 7.58 3.98
CA ALA A 328 9.80 7.78 2.54
C ALA A 328 10.80 8.81 1.99
N GLU A 329 11.20 9.80 2.79
CA GLU A 329 12.20 10.78 2.39
C GLU A 329 13.58 10.13 2.14
N ILE A 330 13.91 9.09 2.90
CA ILE A 330 15.14 8.30 2.72
C ILE A 330 14.99 7.38 1.50
N TYR A 331 13.89 6.65 1.39
CA TYR A 331 13.66 5.72 0.27
C TYR A 331 13.70 6.44 -1.07
N ASN A 332 13.03 7.59 -1.19
CA ASN A 332 12.99 8.39 -2.42
C ASN A 332 14.38 8.80 -2.90
N GLN A 333 15.36 8.93 -2.02
CA GLN A 333 16.73 9.24 -2.42
C GLN A 333 17.51 8.00 -2.85
N VAL A 334 17.39 6.93 -2.07
CA VAL A 334 18.24 5.75 -2.22
C VAL A 334 17.77 4.86 -3.38
N GLU A 335 16.46 4.69 -3.56
CA GLU A 335 15.89 3.86 -4.63
C GLU A 335 16.05 4.47 -6.03
N GLN A 336 16.46 5.74 -6.14
CA GLN A 336 16.86 6.35 -7.41
C GLN A 336 18.22 5.86 -7.91
N MET A 337 19.05 5.30 -7.03
CA MET A 337 20.37 4.81 -7.40
C MET A 337 20.23 3.48 -8.15
N PRO A 338 20.89 3.30 -9.31
CA PRO A 338 20.77 2.08 -10.11
C PRO A 338 21.31 0.85 -9.38
N GLU A 339 22.20 1.03 -8.42
CA GLU A 339 22.75 -0.04 -7.60
C GLU A 339 21.78 -0.55 -6.55
N VAL A 340 20.70 0.19 -6.21
CA VAL A 340 19.76 -0.14 -5.15
C VAL A 340 18.41 -0.50 -5.74
N LEU A 341 18.00 -1.75 -5.54
CA LEU A 341 16.70 -2.23 -5.98
C LEU A 341 15.59 -1.84 -5.00
N GLU A 342 15.90 -1.87 -3.70
CA GLU A 342 14.95 -1.61 -2.63
C GLU A 342 15.66 -1.24 -1.35
N ALA A 343 15.01 -0.42 -0.53
CA ALA A 343 15.54 0.04 0.74
C ALA A 343 14.51 -0.07 1.87
N LEU A 344 15.02 -0.27 3.09
CA LEU A 344 14.25 -0.27 4.33
C LEU A 344 15.04 0.47 5.39
N CYS A 345 14.47 1.47 6.04
CA CYS A 345 15.10 2.09 7.19
C CYS A 345 14.30 1.88 8.47
N ILE A 346 15.03 1.76 9.56
CA ILE A 346 14.48 1.69 10.91
C ILE A 346 15.16 2.71 11.81
N GLY A 347 14.44 3.14 12.85
CA GLY A 347 15.04 3.79 14.00
C GLY A 347 15.59 2.74 14.96
N GLN A 348 16.82 2.87 15.34
CA GLN A 348 17.42 2.07 16.39
C GLN A 348 17.72 2.95 17.60
N ASP A 349 17.23 2.57 18.78
CA ASP A 349 17.60 3.25 20.02
C ASP A 349 19.10 3.08 20.27
N TRP A 350 19.81 4.19 20.42
CA TRP A 350 21.26 4.21 20.54
C TRP A 350 21.70 5.45 21.30
N ASP A 351 22.45 5.25 22.39
CA ASP A 351 23.06 6.32 23.18
C ASP A 351 22.04 7.41 23.60
N ASN A 352 20.90 6.98 24.15
CA ASN A 352 19.74 7.80 24.55
C ASN A 352 19.10 8.63 23.42
N ASP A 353 19.31 8.24 22.17
CA ASP A 353 18.70 8.85 20.98
C ASP A 353 18.28 7.76 19.99
N VAL A 354 17.72 8.15 18.86
CA VAL A 354 17.38 7.24 17.75
C VAL A 354 18.38 7.44 16.62
N ARG A 355 19.05 6.38 16.20
CA ARG A 355 19.86 6.42 14.98
C ARG A 355 19.16 5.74 13.82
N VAL A 356 19.33 6.28 12.61
CA VAL A 356 18.81 5.71 11.37
C VAL A 356 19.72 4.56 10.94
N VAL A 357 19.14 3.37 10.74
CA VAL A 357 19.80 2.21 10.11
C VAL A 357 19.10 1.91 8.81
N LEU A 358 19.85 1.87 7.72
CA LEU A 358 19.34 1.65 6.37
C LEU A 358 19.76 0.27 5.87
N PHE A 359 18.80 -0.56 5.52
CA PHE A 359 18.99 -1.82 4.82
C PHE A 359 18.77 -1.59 3.33
N VAL A 360 19.66 -2.14 2.49
CA VAL A 360 19.56 -2.03 1.03
C VAL A 360 19.63 -3.40 0.38
N ARG A 361 18.72 -3.68 -0.53
CA ARG A 361 18.81 -4.79 -1.45
C ARG A 361 19.45 -4.27 -2.74
N LEU A 362 20.62 -4.80 -3.07
CA LEU A 362 21.41 -4.33 -4.18
C LEU A 362 21.07 -5.08 -5.49
N ALA A 363 21.36 -4.44 -6.61
CA ALA A 363 21.29 -5.07 -7.92
C ALA A 363 22.30 -6.23 -8.03
N GLU A 364 22.04 -7.15 -8.94
CA GLU A 364 22.89 -8.32 -9.15
C GLU A 364 24.33 -7.90 -9.54
N GLY A 365 25.31 -8.52 -8.88
CA GLY A 365 26.73 -8.21 -9.11
C GLY A 365 27.23 -6.95 -8.39
N VAL A 366 26.38 -6.19 -7.70
CA VAL A 366 26.78 -5.01 -6.91
C VAL A 366 27.15 -5.44 -5.50
N THR A 367 28.26 -4.90 -5.00
CA THR A 367 28.72 -5.11 -3.61
C THR A 367 28.64 -3.79 -2.84
N LEU A 368 28.19 -3.85 -1.59
CA LEU A 368 28.19 -2.69 -0.70
C LEU A 368 29.62 -2.46 -0.16
N ASP A 369 30.31 -1.53 -0.78
CA ASP A 369 31.62 -1.06 -0.33
C ASP A 369 31.53 0.35 0.27
N ASP A 370 32.65 0.87 0.78
CA ASP A 370 32.72 2.19 1.41
C ASP A 370 32.40 3.33 0.41
N ASP A 371 32.70 3.15 -0.87
CA ASP A 371 32.35 4.14 -1.92
C ASP A 371 30.82 4.21 -2.09
N LEU A 372 30.16 3.10 -2.27
CA LEU A 372 28.71 3.04 -2.43
C LEU A 372 27.99 3.56 -1.16
N ILE A 373 28.48 3.21 0.04
CA ILE A 373 27.97 3.75 1.31
C ILE A 373 28.12 5.28 1.33
N GLY A 374 29.27 5.80 0.89
CA GLY A 374 29.53 7.24 0.79
C GLY A 374 28.58 7.93 -0.16
N ARG A 375 28.34 7.36 -1.34
CA ARG A 375 27.39 7.88 -2.34
C ARG A 375 25.94 7.86 -1.84
N ILE A 376 25.51 6.77 -1.19
CA ILE A 376 24.17 6.67 -0.57
C ILE A 376 24.00 7.79 0.47
N ARG A 377 24.94 7.94 1.41
CA ARG A 377 24.90 8.99 2.43
C ARG A 377 24.89 10.39 1.83
N GLN A 378 25.72 10.64 0.82
CA GLN A 378 25.75 11.92 0.14
C GLN A 378 24.45 12.23 -0.60
N LYS A 379 23.87 11.23 -1.27
CA LYS A 379 22.57 11.37 -1.96
C LYS A 379 21.47 11.76 -0.98
N ILE A 380 21.38 11.07 0.17
CA ILE A 380 20.40 11.37 1.23
C ILE A 380 20.68 12.78 1.82
N ARG A 381 21.94 13.11 2.08
CA ARG A 381 22.32 14.41 2.65
C ARG A 381 21.88 15.58 1.78
N VAL A 382 22.06 15.46 0.46
CA VAL A 382 21.74 16.51 -0.50
C VAL A 382 20.26 16.55 -0.82
N GLY A 383 19.62 15.38 -1.02
CA GLY A 383 18.24 15.28 -1.48
C GLY A 383 17.19 15.36 -0.36
N ALA A 384 17.60 15.14 0.91
CA ALA A 384 16.72 15.29 2.06
C ALA A 384 17.36 16.24 3.10
N SER A 385 18.16 15.73 4.02
CA SER A 385 18.96 16.59 4.91
C SER A 385 20.06 15.77 5.61
N PRO A 386 21.04 16.44 6.30
CA PRO A 386 22.02 15.75 7.11
C PRO A 386 21.43 14.85 8.22
N ARG A 387 20.23 15.13 8.70
CA ARG A 387 19.56 14.36 9.76
C ARG A 387 18.97 13.04 9.26
N HIS A 388 18.71 12.91 7.97
CA HIS A 388 18.24 11.69 7.34
C HIS A 388 19.37 10.69 7.05
N MET A 389 20.63 11.11 7.20
CA MET A 389 21.76 10.24 6.90
C MET A 389 21.79 9.03 7.82
N PRO A 390 21.83 7.81 7.26
CA PRO A 390 21.91 6.61 8.08
C PRO A 390 23.26 6.53 8.80
N ALA A 391 23.20 6.22 10.09
CA ALA A 391 24.39 5.90 10.87
C ALA A 391 25.04 4.60 10.36
N LYS A 392 24.20 3.66 9.90
CA LYS A 392 24.64 2.41 9.26
C LYS A 392 23.89 2.16 7.96
N VAL A 393 24.59 1.61 6.96
CA VAL A 393 24.03 1.05 5.73
C VAL A 393 24.42 -0.42 5.67
N ILE A 394 23.45 -1.30 5.43
CA ILE A 394 23.64 -2.75 5.50
C ILE A 394 23.02 -3.39 4.27
N ALA A 395 23.81 -4.16 3.50
CA ALA A 395 23.28 -4.93 2.40
C ALA A 395 22.56 -6.18 2.91
N VAL A 396 21.36 -6.42 2.35
CA VAL A 396 20.57 -7.61 2.64
C VAL A 396 20.22 -8.32 1.34
N ALA A 397 20.07 -9.63 1.41
CA ALA A 397 19.71 -10.42 0.22
C ALA A 397 18.25 -10.18 -0.19
N ASP A 398 17.35 -9.99 0.77
CA ASP A 398 15.98 -9.56 0.55
C ASP A 398 15.43 -8.81 1.77
N ILE A 399 14.35 -8.04 1.57
CA ILE A 399 13.67 -7.33 2.63
C ILE A 399 12.48 -8.17 3.08
N PRO A 400 12.32 -8.45 4.40
CA PRO A 400 11.26 -9.31 4.91
C PRO A 400 9.87 -8.78 4.54
N ARG A 401 9.03 -9.64 3.97
CA ARG A 401 7.65 -9.27 3.57
C ARG A 401 6.69 -10.44 3.71
N THR A 402 5.43 -10.07 3.77
CA THR A 402 4.32 -11.02 3.62
C THR A 402 4.17 -11.45 2.16
N LYS A 403 3.37 -12.49 1.92
CA LYS A 403 2.93 -12.86 0.55
C LYS A 403 2.17 -11.73 -0.17
N SER A 404 1.60 -10.77 0.57
CA SER A 404 0.98 -9.55 0.02
C SER A 404 1.95 -8.39 -0.16
N GLY A 405 3.26 -8.59 0.09
CA GLY A 405 4.31 -7.61 -0.14
C GLY A 405 4.55 -6.62 1.00
N LYS A 406 3.89 -6.77 2.16
CA LYS A 406 4.15 -5.91 3.32
C LYS A 406 5.43 -6.28 4.04
N ILE A 407 6.16 -5.26 4.46
CA ILE A 407 7.36 -5.40 5.29
C ILE A 407 6.95 -5.49 6.75
N PHE A 408 7.56 -6.42 7.51
CA PHE A 408 7.37 -6.55 8.95
C PHE A 408 8.53 -5.97 9.74
N PHE A 409 8.17 -5.24 10.78
CA PHE A 409 9.11 -4.74 11.78
C PHE A 409 8.84 -5.45 13.10
N GLY A 410 9.90 -5.93 13.75
CA GLY A 410 9.86 -6.39 15.13
C GLY A 410 10.94 -5.68 15.93
N ALA A 411 10.55 -5.11 17.06
CA ALA A 411 11.46 -4.51 18.02
C ALA A 411 11.36 -5.23 19.36
N ALA A 412 12.42 -5.19 20.18
CA ALA A 412 12.35 -5.63 21.56
C ALA A 412 11.41 -4.68 22.32
N LEU A 413 10.35 -5.23 22.89
CA LEU A 413 9.46 -4.48 23.79
C LEU A 413 10.14 -4.44 25.16
N GLU A 414 10.84 -3.35 25.44
CA GLU A 414 11.27 -3.05 26.80
C GLU A 414 10.06 -2.63 27.63
N ASN A 415 9.66 -3.51 28.54
CA ASN A 415 8.60 -3.18 29.48
C ASN A 415 9.24 -2.58 30.74
N ALA A 416 8.80 -1.39 31.12
CA ALA A 416 9.22 -0.69 32.34
C ALA A 416 8.88 -1.45 33.65
N ALA A 417 8.23 -2.59 33.60
CA ALA A 417 7.95 -3.51 34.68
C ALA A 417 8.74 -4.81 34.48
N TYR A 418 9.93 -4.90 34.98
CA TYR A 418 10.80 -6.07 35.33
C TYR A 418 10.31 -7.49 34.88
N ASN A 419 9.79 -7.64 33.67
CA ASN A 419 9.57 -8.96 33.05
C ASN A 419 10.45 -9.04 31.80
N PRO A 420 11.04 -10.19 31.48
CA PRO A 420 11.95 -10.31 30.35
C PRO A 420 11.26 -9.84 29.07
N ALA A 421 11.85 -8.85 28.43
CA ALA A 421 11.40 -8.34 27.15
C ALA A 421 11.22 -9.50 26.15
N LEU A 422 10.15 -9.47 25.37
CA LEU A 422 9.99 -10.42 24.27
C LEU A 422 11.17 -10.22 23.31
N PRO A 423 11.94 -11.26 22.98
CA PRO A 423 13.00 -11.15 21.99
C PRO A 423 12.47 -10.57 20.67
N PRO A 424 13.25 -9.80 19.92
CA PRO A 424 12.83 -9.15 18.69
C PRO A 424 12.13 -10.09 17.69
N LEU A 425 12.60 -11.34 17.58
CA LEU A 425 11.95 -12.35 16.74
C LEU A 425 10.55 -12.72 17.26
N GLN A 426 10.39 -12.91 18.56
CA GLN A 426 9.07 -13.21 19.13
C GLN A 426 8.10 -12.04 18.95
N ALA A 427 8.59 -10.80 19.09
CA ALA A 427 7.78 -9.60 18.82
C ALA A 427 7.39 -9.48 17.36
N ALA A 428 8.30 -9.75 16.42
CA ALA A 428 8.01 -9.74 14.98
C ALA A 428 7.03 -10.85 14.60
N ILE A 429 7.21 -12.06 15.12
CA ILE A 429 6.30 -13.19 14.91
C ILE A 429 4.93 -12.90 15.54
N ALA A 430 4.88 -12.38 16.77
CA ALA A 430 3.62 -12.00 17.41
C ALA A 430 2.89 -10.90 16.62
N SER A 431 3.62 -9.93 16.07
CA SER A 431 3.06 -8.90 15.20
C SER A 431 2.51 -9.49 13.88
N ALA A 432 3.23 -10.44 13.28
CA ALA A 432 2.77 -11.15 12.09
C ALA A 432 1.50 -11.97 12.37
N TYR A 433 1.45 -12.70 13.48
CA TYR A 433 0.25 -13.42 13.91
C TYR A 433 -0.93 -12.50 14.23
N ALA A 434 -0.68 -11.43 14.96
CA ALA A 434 -1.69 -10.42 15.25
C ALA A 434 -2.24 -9.75 13.99
N ALA A 435 -1.42 -9.66 12.93
CA ALA A 435 -1.82 -9.22 11.61
C ALA A 435 -2.54 -10.31 10.77
N GLY A 436 -2.81 -11.48 11.35
CA GLY A 436 -3.52 -12.58 10.67
C GLY A 436 -2.65 -13.42 9.72
N HIS A 437 -1.32 -13.34 9.83
CA HIS A 437 -0.42 -14.16 9.02
C HIS A 437 -0.08 -15.47 9.73
N HIS A 438 -0.13 -16.56 8.98
CA HIS A 438 0.24 -17.89 9.48
C HIS A 438 1.75 -18.15 9.33
N PRO A 439 2.32 -19.07 10.13
CA PRO A 439 3.76 -19.36 10.13
C PRO A 439 4.32 -19.67 8.75
N GLU A 440 3.61 -20.43 7.94
CA GLU A 440 4.00 -20.79 6.57
C GLU A 440 4.09 -19.61 5.60
N GLN A 441 3.63 -18.42 6.02
CA GLN A 441 3.73 -17.18 5.24
C GLN A 441 5.01 -16.41 5.54
N ILE A 442 5.73 -16.80 6.58
CA ILE A 442 7.01 -16.22 6.97
C ILE A 442 8.10 -16.99 6.23
N THR A 443 8.73 -16.37 5.24
CA THR A 443 9.78 -17.02 4.42
C THR A 443 11.19 -16.65 4.86
N ASP A 444 11.36 -15.46 5.42
CA ASP A 444 12.66 -14.95 5.86
C ASP A 444 12.54 -14.25 7.21
N VAL A 445 13.53 -14.48 8.07
CA VAL A 445 13.72 -13.79 9.34
C VAL A 445 15.10 -13.18 9.37
N VAL A 446 15.19 -11.86 9.46
CA VAL A 446 16.44 -11.12 9.58
C VAL A 446 16.57 -10.62 11.02
N LEU A 447 17.61 -11.10 11.71
CA LEU A 447 17.94 -10.68 13.08
C LEU A 447 19.07 -9.66 13.01
N CYS A 448 18.84 -8.47 13.57
CA CYS A 448 19.86 -7.44 13.72
C CYS A 448 20.34 -7.46 15.17
N GLN A 449 21.61 -7.82 15.40
CA GLN A 449 22.20 -7.92 16.72
C GLN A 449 23.49 -7.10 16.79
N GLU A 450 23.74 -6.48 17.93
CA GLU A 450 25.00 -5.79 18.20
C GLU A 450 26.16 -6.79 18.41
N LYS A 451 27.31 -6.49 17.80
CA LYS A 451 28.52 -7.29 17.97
C LYS A 451 29.05 -7.16 19.41
N GLY A 452 28.89 -8.21 20.22
CA GLY A 452 29.35 -8.23 21.62
C GLY A 452 28.27 -8.42 22.67
N GLY A 453 27.00 -8.49 22.28
CA GLY A 453 25.88 -8.83 23.19
C GLY A 453 25.98 -10.26 23.69
N LEU A 454 25.95 -10.44 25.01
CA LEU A 454 26.21 -11.72 25.76
C LEU A 454 25.04 -12.75 25.66
N ILE A 455 24.09 -12.60 24.76
CA ILE A 455 22.94 -13.50 24.70
C ILE A 455 22.96 -14.24 23.38
N ASN A 456 23.42 -15.48 23.43
CA ASN A 456 23.35 -16.42 22.30
C ASN A 456 21.94 -17.00 22.20
N TYR A 457 21.03 -16.29 21.53
CA TYR A 457 19.66 -16.73 21.28
C TYR A 457 19.53 -17.70 20.09
N GLU A 458 20.61 -17.95 19.37
CA GLU A 458 20.59 -18.70 18.10
C GLU A 458 19.90 -20.07 18.18
N PRO A 459 20.16 -20.96 19.15
CA PRO A 459 19.51 -22.27 19.19
C PRO A 459 18.02 -22.19 19.49
N GLN A 460 17.63 -21.37 20.47
CA GLN A 460 16.22 -21.24 20.89
C GLN A 460 15.35 -20.54 19.85
N LEU A 461 15.92 -19.56 19.13
CA LEU A 461 15.24 -18.84 18.06
C LEU A 461 15.10 -19.72 16.81
N ARG A 462 16.10 -20.52 16.52
CA ARG A 462 16.06 -21.51 15.43
C ARG A 462 15.03 -22.59 15.69
N ASP A 463 14.96 -23.12 16.91
CA ASP A 463 13.97 -24.13 17.31
C ASP A 463 12.54 -23.55 17.27
N LEU A 464 12.35 -22.32 17.70
CA LEU A 464 11.04 -21.63 17.63
C LEU A 464 10.60 -21.45 16.18
N ALA A 465 11.47 -21.04 15.30
CA ALA A 465 11.08 -20.79 13.91
C ALA A 465 10.95 -22.09 13.10
N LEU A 466 11.76 -23.11 13.36
CA LEU A 466 11.56 -24.44 12.80
C LEU A 466 10.25 -25.08 13.28
N SER A 467 9.77 -24.72 14.50
CA SER A 467 8.44 -25.11 14.98
C SER A 467 7.29 -24.38 14.27
N LEU A 468 7.59 -23.25 13.61
CA LEU A 468 6.60 -22.42 12.93
C LEU A 468 6.50 -22.71 11.42
N SER A 469 7.63 -23.05 10.77
CA SER A 469 7.65 -23.47 9.36
C SER A 469 8.98 -24.14 9.01
N GLU A 470 8.93 -25.27 8.32
CA GLU A 470 10.12 -25.99 7.83
C GLU A 470 10.92 -25.21 6.75
N ASN A 471 10.38 -24.12 6.23
CA ASN A 471 10.92 -23.36 5.10
C ASN A 471 11.39 -21.95 5.46
N VAL A 472 11.61 -21.62 6.73
CA VAL A 472 12.07 -20.29 7.14
C VAL A 472 13.59 -20.17 6.99
N ALA A 473 14.04 -19.22 6.19
CA ALA A 473 15.45 -18.86 6.10
C ALA A 473 15.84 -17.89 7.24
N PHE A 474 16.83 -18.28 8.02
CA PHE A 474 17.39 -17.45 9.10
C PHE A 474 18.63 -16.72 8.64
N ARG A 475 18.66 -15.43 8.88
CA ARG A 475 19.83 -14.59 8.61
C ARG A 475 20.08 -13.69 9.81
N THR A 476 21.27 -13.80 10.40
CA THR A 476 21.70 -12.91 11.48
C THR A 476 22.61 -11.83 10.91
N ILE A 477 22.28 -10.58 11.19
CA ILE A 477 23.11 -9.43 10.86
C ILE A 477 23.61 -8.85 12.17
N TYR A 478 24.93 -8.74 12.31
CA TYR A 478 25.56 -8.08 13.46
C TYR A 478 25.72 -6.59 13.15
N LEU A 479 25.11 -5.76 13.98
CA LEU A 479 25.13 -4.30 13.88
C LEU A 479 26.39 -3.68 14.46
#